data_63effe77aa7c199fc885cb73f906e5a8
#
_entry.id   63effe77aa7c199fc885cb73f906e5a8
#
_cell.length_a   1.000
_cell.length_b   1.000
_cell.length_c   1.000
_cell.angle_alpha   90.00
_cell.angle_beta   90.00
_cell.angle_gamma   90.00
#
_symmetry.space_group_name_H-M   'P 1'
#
loop_
_entity.id
_entity.type
_entity.pdbx_description
1 polymer ?
#
loop_
_entity_poly.entity_id
_entity_poly.type
_entity_poly.pdbx_seq_one_letter_code
_entity_poly.pdbx_strand_id
1 'polypeptide(L)'
;LYFNKLIIRKRVETMGRKWNNIKDKKAGKDAATSRINAKFGREIYVAAKSGEPNPESNRALKAVLERAKTYSVPKHIIEKAIDKAKGGADENFDELRYEGFGVAGTMVIVDALTNNVNRTASEVRAAFGKNGGNMGVSGSAAHMFQSTAVFGIEGKTEDEIIEALMEADLDMRDIMDEDGTIIVYVEPEQFHATQEAFKAAGIEEFAVAELT
;
A
#
# COMPACT_ATOMS: atom_id res chain seq x y z
N LEU A 1 -4.74 5.30 -0.53
CA LEU A 1 -6.15 5.00 -0.77
C LEU A 1 -6.29 4.32 -2.13
N TYR A 2 -6.30 2.99 -2.15
CA TYR A 2 -6.74 2.23 -3.31
C TYR A 2 -8.27 2.24 -3.31
N PHE A 3 -8.89 3.08 -4.16
CA PHE A 3 -10.27 2.92 -4.53
C PHE A 3 -10.32 1.99 -5.75
N ASN A 4 -10.88 0.80 -5.57
CA ASN A 4 -11.33 -0.03 -6.67
C ASN A 4 -12.32 0.76 -7.51
N LYS A 5 -11.94 1.03 -8.75
CA LYS A 5 -12.72 1.81 -9.70
C LYS A 5 -13.82 0.93 -10.27
N LEU A 6 -15.03 1.06 -9.75
CA LEU A 6 -16.22 0.51 -10.39
C LEU A 6 -16.39 1.18 -11.77
N ILE A 7 -16.12 0.42 -12.84
CA ILE A 7 -16.25 0.90 -14.21
C ILE A 7 -17.72 0.80 -14.64
N ILE A 8 -18.44 1.92 -14.57
CA ILE A 8 -19.72 2.05 -15.28
C ILE A 8 -19.39 2.45 -16.73
N ARG A 9 -19.52 1.49 -17.66
CA ARG A 9 -19.44 1.76 -19.09
C ARG A 9 -20.69 2.53 -19.55
N LYS A 10 -20.55 3.80 -19.89
CA LYS A 10 -21.42 4.47 -20.87
C LYS A 10 -20.68 4.57 -22.20
N ARG A 11 -21.19 3.84 -23.19
CA ARG A 11 -20.74 3.89 -24.56
C ARG A 11 -21.34 5.13 -25.23
N VAL A 12 -20.49 6.08 -25.63
CA VAL A 12 -20.86 7.12 -26.62
C VAL A 12 -19.73 7.18 -27.62
N GLU A 13 -20.06 6.78 -28.85
CA GLU A 13 -19.16 6.87 -29.99
C GLU A 13 -19.12 8.31 -30.52
N THR A 14 -17.91 8.88 -30.63
CA THR A 14 -17.62 9.93 -31.63
C THR A 14 -16.14 9.86 -32.01
N MET A 15 -15.91 9.73 -33.33
CA MET A 15 -14.58 9.77 -33.93
C MET A 15 -13.91 11.12 -33.68
N GLY A 16 -12.67 11.09 -33.22
CA GLY A 16 -11.84 12.25 -32.83
C GLY A 16 -11.24 12.21 -31.45
N ARG A 17 -11.61 11.24 -30.58
CA ARG A 17 -11.30 11.21 -29.15
C ARG A 17 -10.11 10.33 -28.73
N LYS A 18 -9.40 9.68 -29.66
CA LYS A 18 -8.31 8.77 -29.28
C LYS A 18 -7.18 9.47 -28.50
N TRP A 19 -6.89 10.72 -28.87
CA TRP A 19 -5.89 11.55 -28.20
C TRP A 19 -6.32 12.00 -26.80
N ASN A 20 -7.57 12.47 -26.64
CA ASN A 20 -8.08 12.87 -25.32
C ASN A 20 -8.17 11.67 -24.35
N ASN A 21 -8.61 10.50 -24.84
CA ASN A 21 -8.64 9.30 -24.02
C ASN A 21 -7.24 8.82 -23.59
N ILE A 22 -6.22 9.01 -24.43
CA ILE A 22 -4.81 8.70 -24.09
C ILE A 22 -4.29 9.71 -23.09
N LYS A 23 -4.56 11.00 -23.27
CA LYS A 23 -4.15 12.07 -22.36
C LYS A 23 -4.77 11.92 -20.98
N ASP A 24 -6.07 11.62 -20.91
CA ASP A 24 -6.79 11.40 -19.64
C ASP A 24 -6.31 10.14 -18.91
N LYS A 25 -6.04 9.04 -19.65
CA LYS A 25 -5.45 7.83 -19.08
C LYS A 25 -4.02 8.07 -18.59
N LYS A 26 -3.22 8.82 -19.32
CA LYS A 26 -1.85 9.16 -18.91
C LYS A 26 -1.88 10.08 -17.69
N ALA A 27 -2.69 11.13 -17.69
CA ALA A 27 -2.84 12.03 -16.55
C ALA A 27 -3.33 11.29 -15.30
N GLY A 28 -4.22 10.30 -15.43
CA GLY A 28 -4.66 9.43 -14.33
C GLY A 28 -3.54 8.55 -13.78
N LYS A 29 -2.72 7.95 -14.64
CA LYS A 29 -1.54 7.19 -14.24
C LYS A 29 -0.49 8.06 -13.57
N ASP A 30 -0.17 9.21 -14.15
CA ASP A 30 0.82 10.13 -13.62
C ASP A 30 0.40 10.67 -12.25
N ALA A 31 -0.89 10.96 -12.05
CA ALA A 31 -1.44 11.38 -10.76
C ALA A 31 -1.37 10.24 -9.71
N ALA A 32 -1.65 9.00 -10.08
CA ALA A 32 -1.55 7.85 -9.20
C ALA A 32 -0.09 7.61 -8.78
N THR A 33 0.84 7.61 -9.73
CA THR A 33 2.29 7.48 -9.47
C THR A 33 2.80 8.60 -8.57
N SER A 34 2.36 9.84 -8.81
CA SER A 34 2.74 11.00 -7.98
C SER A 34 2.26 10.84 -6.53
N ARG A 35 1.06 10.30 -6.31
CA ARG A 35 0.53 10.02 -4.96
C ARG A 35 1.34 8.94 -4.25
N ILE A 36 1.68 7.85 -4.93
CA ILE A 36 2.52 6.77 -4.41
C ILE A 36 3.90 7.33 -4.02
N ASN A 37 4.55 8.07 -4.91
CA ASN A 37 5.84 8.68 -4.65
C ASN A 37 5.80 9.64 -3.44
N ALA A 38 4.75 10.45 -3.31
CA ALA A 38 4.57 11.35 -2.18
C ALA A 38 4.32 10.59 -0.85
N LYS A 39 3.60 9.46 -0.90
CA LYS A 39 3.39 8.58 0.26
C LYS A 39 4.74 8.01 0.73
N PHE A 40 5.46 7.32 -0.16
CA PHE A 40 6.76 6.75 0.19
C PHE A 40 7.80 7.78 0.60
N GLY A 41 7.81 8.97 -0.03
CA GLY A 41 8.68 10.06 0.39
C GLY A 41 8.49 10.47 1.85
N ARG A 42 7.26 10.48 2.34
CA ARG A 42 6.96 10.75 3.76
C ARG A 42 7.33 9.58 4.67
N GLU A 43 6.97 8.36 4.30
CA GLU A 43 7.30 7.16 5.09
C GLU A 43 8.82 7.00 5.24
N ILE A 44 9.59 7.18 4.15
CA ILE A 44 11.05 7.13 4.18
C ILE A 44 11.62 8.23 5.07
N TYR A 45 11.10 9.46 4.98
CA TYR A 45 11.52 10.57 5.82
C TYR A 45 11.31 10.25 7.32
N VAL A 46 10.12 9.77 7.69
CA VAL A 46 9.79 9.43 9.07
C VAL A 46 10.67 8.29 9.57
N ALA A 47 10.82 7.22 8.80
CA ALA A 47 11.67 6.10 9.14
C ALA A 47 13.15 6.49 9.31
N ALA A 48 13.65 7.38 8.44
CA ALA A 48 15.01 7.89 8.53
C ALA A 48 15.20 8.85 9.72
N LYS A 49 14.16 9.60 10.11
CA LYS A 49 14.19 10.54 11.24
C LYS A 49 14.04 9.85 12.59
N SER A 50 13.28 8.75 12.67
CA SER A 50 13.05 7.98 13.91
C SER A 50 14.26 7.13 14.33
N GLY A 51 15.25 6.99 13.47
CA GLY A 51 16.49 6.23 13.72
C GLY A 51 17.69 6.83 13.00
N GLU A 52 18.68 6.00 12.69
CA GLU A 52 19.77 6.43 11.82
C GLU A 52 19.30 6.54 10.36
N PRO A 53 19.71 7.57 9.60
CA PRO A 53 19.36 7.72 8.18
C PRO A 53 20.23 6.81 7.27
N ASN A 54 20.54 5.60 7.76
CA ASN A 54 21.30 4.57 7.08
C ASN A 54 20.49 3.26 7.10
N PRO A 55 20.12 2.69 5.92
CA PRO A 55 19.34 1.47 5.85
C PRO A 55 19.97 0.24 6.52
N GLU A 56 21.32 0.18 6.59
CA GLU A 56 22.02 -0.94 7.18
C GLU A 56 21.86 -1.00 8.71
N SER A 57 21.69 0.16 9.36
CA SER A 57 21.51 0.28 10.81
C SER A 57 20.08 0.57 11.24
N ASN A 58 19.17 0.86 10.29
CA ASN A 58 17.78 1.22 10.56
C ASN A 58 16.81 0.22 9.88
N ARG A 59 16.30 -0.72 10.67
CA ARG A 59 15.36 -1.76 10.20
C ARG A 59 14.07 -1.18 9.60
N ALA A 60 13.51 -0.15 10.23
CA ALA A 60 12.29 0.50 9.74
C ALA A 60 12.53 1.13 8.36
N LEU A 61 13.65 1.85 8.21
CA LEU A 61 14.03 2.43 6.92
C LEU A 61 14.25 1.35 5.86
N LYS A 62 14.94 0.26 6.20
CA LYS A 62 15.16 -0.87 5.29
C LYS A 62 13.84 -1.46 4.78
N ALA A 63 12.90 -1.74 5.67
CA ALA A 63 11.59 -2.29 5.32
C ALA A 63 10.80 -1.35 4.38
N VAL A 64 10.79 -0.03 4.67
CA VAL A 64 10.13 0.94 3.79
C VAL A 64 10.81 1.01 2.42
N LEU A 65 12.13 0.92 2.36
CA LEU A 65 12.88 0.93 1.08
C LEU A 65 12.61 -0.32 0.24
N GLU A 66 12.46 -1.49 0.85
CA GLU A 66 12.09 -2.73 0.16
C GLU A 66 10.69 -2.60 -0.46
N ARG A 67 9.71 -2.12 0.29
CA ARG A 67 8.38 -1.81 -0.23
C ARG A 67 8.43 -0.76 -1.35
N ALA A 68 9.21 0.29 -1.19
CA ALA A 68 9.36 1.33 -2.21
C ALA A 68 9.91 0.78 -3.54
N LYS A 69 10.77 -0.25 -3.51
CA LYS A 69 11.25 -0.94 -4.71
C LYS A 69 10.13 -1.67 -5.44
N THR A 70 9.28 -2.41 -4.72
CA THR A 70 8.10 -3.09 -5.29
C THR A 70 7.18 -2.12 -6.02
N TYR A 71 6.99 -0.92 -5.48
CA TYR A 71 6.20 0.15 -6.12
C TYR A 71 6.98 0.99 -7.14
N SER A 72 8.19 0.57 -7.51
CA SER A 72 9.05 1.27 -8.48
C SER A 72 9.24 2.77 -8.16
N VAL A 73 9.37 3.11 -6.87
CA VAL A 73 9.61 4.48 -6.44
C VAL A 73 10.98 4.95 -6.94
N PRO A 74 11.06 6.09 -7.66
CA PRO A 74 12.32 6.57 -8.23
C PRO A 74 13.39 6.86 -7.16
N LYS A 75 14.63 6.46 -7.44
CA LYS A 75 15.78 6.62 -6.54
C LYS A 75 15.94 8.04 -6.00
N HIS A 76 15.74 9.05 -6.85
CA HIS A 76 15.86 10.44 -6.44
C HIS A 76 14.84 10.88 -5.37
N ILE A 77 13.66 10.26 -5.33
CA ILE A 77 12.65 10.50 -4.29
C ILE A 77 13.13 9.92 -2.95
N ILE A 78 13.70 8.71 -3.00
CA ILE A 78 14.26 8.02 -1.84
C ILE A 78 15.42 8.84 -1.24
N GLU A 79 16.40 9.18 -2.07
CA GLU A 79 17.57 9.97 -1.66
C GLU A 79 17.18 11.32 -1.07
N LYS A 80 16.27 12.03 -1.74
CA LYS A 80 15.76 13.33 -1.27
C LYS A 80 15.08 13.23 0.11
N ALA A 81 14.32 12.15 0.36
CA ALA A 81 13.65 11.95 1.64
C ALA A 81 14.66 11.66 2.77
N ILE A 82 15.67 10.83 2.51
CA ILE A 82 16.75 10.53 3.45
C ILE A 82 17.59 11.76 3.75
N ASP A 83 17.98 12.52 2.71
CA ASP A 83 18.80 13.73 2.88
C ASP A 83 18.04 14.82 3.64
N LYS A 84 16.73 14.94 3.42
CA LYS A 84 15.87 15.84 4.19
C LYS A 84 15.84 15.45 5.68
N ALA A 85 15.82 14.18 5.99
CA ALA A 85 15.87 13.67 7.38
C ALA A 85 17.23 13.98 8.04
N LYS A 86 18.35 13.89 7.31
CA LYS A 86 19.70 14.28 7.76
C LYS A 86 19.83 15.77 8.05
N GLY A 87 19.16 16.60 7.25
CA GLY A 87 19.26 18.05 7.29
C GLY A 87 18.58 18.75 8.47
N GLY A 88 18.00 18.00 9.41
CA GLY A 88 17.38 18.56 10.63
C GLY A 88 16.11 19.39 10.39
N ALA A 89 15.46 19.24 9.23
CA ALA A 89 14.18 19.85 8.99
C ALA A 89 13.14 19.28 9.96
N ASP A 90 12.57 20.14 10.81
CA ASP A 90 11.65 19.77 11.88
C ASP A 90 10.21 19.63 11.35
N GLU A 91 10.00 18.71 10.40
CA GLU A 91 8.65 18.30 10.06
C GLU A 91 8.27 17.10 10.94
N ASN A 92 7.32 17.30 11.83
CA ASN A 92 6.71 16.23 12.60
C ASN A 92 5.53 15.70 11.82
N PHE A 93 5.43 14.37 11.72
CA PHE A 93 4.28 13.69 11.16
C PHE A 93 3.62 12.86 12.25
N ASP A 94 2.29 12.96 12.31
CA ASP A 94 1.44 12.15 13.15
C ASP A 94 0.86 10.99 12.33
N GLU A 95 0.90 9.79 12.88
CA GLU A 95 0.18 8.63 12.36
C GLU A 95 -1.22 8.62 12.96
N LEU A 96 -2.23 8.61 12.10
CA LEU A 96 -3.62 8.67 12.49
C LEU A 96 -4.41 7.58 11.79
N ARG A 97 -5.32 6.95 12.54
CA ARG A 97 -6.29 6.00 11.99
C ARG A 97 -7.68 6.60 12.04
N TYR A 98 -8.35 6.57 10.90
CA TYR A 98 -9.75 6.92 10.77
C TYR A 98 -10.55 5.68 10.40
N GLU A 99 -11.73 5.58 10.93
CA GLU A 99 -12.65 4.49 10.70
C GLU A 99 -13.97 5.02 10.16
N GLY A 100 -14.68 4.22 9.39
CA GLY A 100 -15.96 4.65 8.85
C GLY A 100 -16.64 3.59 8.03
N PHE A 101 -17.76 3.99 7.48
CA PHE A 101 -18.64 3.14 6.69
C PHE A 101 -18.80 3.73 5.31
N GLY A 102 -18.62 2.90 4.30
CA GLY A 102 -18.89 3.21 2.90
C GLY A 102 -20.30 2.85 2.49
N VAL A 103 -20.51 2.78 1.18
CA VAL A 103 -21.80 2.37 0.59
C VAL A 103 -22.14 0.94 1.03
N ALA A 104 -23.43 0.68 1.28
CA ALA A 104 -23.96 -0.62 1.71
C ALA A 104 -23.35 -1.14 3.03
N GLY A 105 -22.85 -0.26 3.89
CA GLY A 105 -22.29 -0.63 5.18
C GLY A 105 -20.87 -1.21 5.12
N THR A 106 -20.18 -1.09 4.00
CA THR A 106 -18.77 -1.52 3.88
C THR A 106 -17.92 -0.80 4.91
N MET A 107 -17.22 -1.55 5.74
CA MET A 107 -16.30 -1.00 6.74
C MET A 107 -15.00 -0.56 6.08
N VAL A 108 -14.46 0.57 6.52
CA VAL A 108 -13.25 1.16 5.95
C VAL A 108 -12.35 1.66 7.06
N ILE A 109 -11.06 1.27 7.01
CA ILE A 109 -9.99 1.86 7.80
C ILE A 109 -9.13 2.73 6.88
N VAL A 110 -8.73 3.90 7.36
CA VAL A 110 -7.84 4.82 6.67
C VAL A 110 -6.68 5.17 7.59
N ASP A 111 -5.51 4.62 7.30
CA ASP A 111 -4.27 5.04 7.96
C ASP A 111 -3.67 6.23 7.21
N ALA A 112 -3.32 7.26 7.94
CA ALA A 112 -2.83 8.51 7.40
C ALA A 112 -1.57 8.98 8.14
N LEU A 113 -0.57 9.37 7.38
CA LEU A 113 0.63 10.05 7.88
C LEU A 113 0.55 11.53 7.48
N THR A 114 0.47 12.42 8.47
CA THR A 114 0.20 13.84 8.23
C THR A 114 0.97 14.76 9.16
N ASN A 115 1.30 15.95 8.66
CA ASN A 115 1.78 17.06 9.46
C ASN A 115 0.67 18.06 9.86
N ASN A 116 -0.60 17.74 9.56
CA ASN A 116 -1.74 18.57 9.93
C ASN A 116 -2.99 17.73 10.17
N VAL A 117 -3.21 17.37 11.43
CA VAL A 117 -4.30 16.52 11.91
C VAL A 117 -5.68 17.07 11.51
N ASN A 118 -5.90 18.35 11.70
CA ASN A 118 -7.21 18.97 11.44
C ASN A 118 -7.58 18.98 9.96
N ARG A 119 -6.61 19.29 9.09
CA ARG A 119 -6.81 19.25 7.65
C ARG A 119 -7.12 17.83 7.21
N THR A 120 -6.33 16.85 7.64
CA THR A 120 -6.53 15.45 7.26
C THR A 120 -7.87 14.91 7.75
N ALA A 121 -8.26 15.18 8.98
CA ALA A 121 -9.58 14.79 9.49
C ALA A 121 -10.73 15.38 8.65
N SER A 122 -10.61 16.63 8.24
CA SER A 122 -11.60 17.28 7.39
C SER A 122 -11.66 16.68 5.98
N GLU A 123 -10.51 16.40 5.39
CA GLU A 123 -10.40 15.78 4.05
C GLU A 123 -10.94 14.33 4.05
N VAL A 124 -10.60 13.54 5.06
CA VAL A 124 -11.11 12.16 5.21
C VAL A 124 -12.62 12.17 5.40
N ARG A 125 -13.16 13.02 6.29
CA ARG A 125 -14.60 13.16 6.48
C ARG A 125 -15.32 13.57 5.20
N ALA A 126 -14.77 14.53 4.47
CA ALA A 126 -15.32 14.95 3.19
C ALA A 126 -15.26 13.84 2.14
N ALA A 127 -14.20 13.01 2.12
CA ALA A 127 -14.08 11.87 1.22
C ALA A 127 -15.16 10.82 1.49
N PHE A 128 -15.40 10.46 2.76
CA PHE A 128 -16.49 9.56 3.12
C PHE A 128 -17.84 10.11 2.65
N GLY A 129 -18.18 11.37 3.01
CA GLY A 129 -19.46 11.96 2.65
C GLY A 129 -19.69 12.08 1.14
N LYS A 130 -18.68 12.46 0.37
CA LYS A 130 -18.76 12.56 -1.10
C LYS A 130 -19.00 11.21 -1.80
N ASN A 131 -18.62 10.12 -1.17
CA ASN A 131 -18.77 8.77 -1.72
C ASN A 131 -19.92 7.98 -1.08
N GLY A 132 -20.87 8.66 -0.44
CA GLY A 132 -22.06 8.03 0.12
C GLY A 132 -21.83 7.26 1.42
N GLY A 133 -20.72 7.53 2.08
CA GLY A 133 -20.36 6.94 3.38
C GLY A 133 -20.33 7.98 4.50
N ASN A 134 -19.90 7.56 5.67
CA ASN A 134 -19.70 8.43 6.83
C ASN A 134 -18.48 7.99 7.63
N MET A 135 -17.74 8.97 8.15
CA MET A 135 -16.67 8.72 9.11
C MET A 135 -17.27 8.39 10.48
N GLY A 136 -16.86 7.26 11.05
CA GLY A 136 -17.24 6.79 12.36
C GLY A 136 -16.32 7.32 13.47
N VAL A 137 -16.51 6.77 14.66
CA VAL A 137 -15.61 6.98 15.80
C VAL A 137 -14.53 5.91 15.83
N SER A 138 -13.46 6.12 16.58
CA SER A 138 -12.41 5.12 16.79
C SER A 138 -13.01 3.83 17.37
N GLY A 139 -12.62 2.67 16.83
CA GLY A 139 -13.14 1.35 17.21
C GLY A 139 -14.44 0.94 16.51
N SER A 140 -15.04 1.81 15.68
CA SER A 140 -16.32 1.51 15.02
C SER A 140 -16.22 0.46 13.90
N ALA A 141 -15.05 0.30 13.30
CA ALA A 141 -14.80 -0.64 12.23
C ALA A 141 -13.60 -1.57 12.50
N ALA A 142 -12.60 -1.13 13.27
CA ALA A 142 -11.34 -1.83 13.48
C ALA A 142 -11.51 -3.27 14.01
N HIS A 143 -12.56 -3.54 14.81
CA HIS A 143 -12.84 -4.87 15.36
C HIS A 143 -13.15 -5.95 14.30
N MET A 144 -13.45 -5.54 13.07
CA MET A 144 -13.73 -6.45 11.95
C MET A 144 -12.50 -6.73 11.08
N PHE A 145 -11.39 -6.08 11.37
CA PHE A 145 -10.15 -6.25 10.61
C PHE A 145 -9.12 -6.99 11.46
N GLN A 146 -8.39 -7.86 10.81
CA GLN A 146 -7.22 -8.52 11.38
C GLN A 146 -6.01 -8.09 10.59
N SER A 147 -4.94 -7.70 11.29
CA SER A 147 -3.66 -7.43 10.64
C SER A 147 -3.14 -8.72 10.01
N THR A 148 -2.67 -8.64 8.78
CA THR A 148 -2.15 -9.77 8.03
C THR A 148 -1.01 -9.35 7.12
N ALA A 149 -0.16 -10.28 6.75
CA ALA A 149 0.79 -10.11 5.67
C ALA A 149 0.19 -10.69 4.39
N VAL A 150 0.28 -9.95 3.29
CA VAL A 150 -0.28 -10.33 2.00
C VAL A 150 0.83 -10.40 0.97
N PHE A 151 0.88 -11.51 0.23
CA PHE A 151 1.76 -11.69 -0.93
C PHE A 151 0.92 -11.99 -2.15
N GLY A 152 1.15 -11.24 -3.25
CA GLY A 152 0.59 -11.53 -4.57
C GLY A 152 1.70 -12.03 -5.49
N ILE A 153 1.53 -13.20 -6.08
CA ILE A 153 2.53 -13.89 -6.88
C ILE A 153 1.93 -14.25 -8.23
N GLU A 154 2.57 -13.81 -9.30
CA GLU A 154 2.18 -14.13 -10.67
C GLU A 154 3.03 -15.29 -11.22
N GLY A 155 2.45 -16.05 -12.16
CA GLY A 155 3.17 -17.10 -12.90
C GLY A 155 3.53 -18.34 -12.08
N LYS A 156 2.88 -18.53 -10.94
CA LYS A 156 2.98 -19.71 -10.08
C LYS A 156 1.60 -20.31 -9.84
N THR A 157 1.57 -21.59 -9.46
CA THR A 157 0.35 -22.28 -9.03
C THR A 157 0.20 -22.24 -7.52
N GLU A 158 -1.03 -22.46 -7.02
CA GLU A 158 -1.27 -22.60 -5.59
C GLU A 158 -0.41 -23.70 -4.96
N ASP A 159 -0.29 -24.85 -5.65
CA ASP A 159 0.50 -25.99 -5.18
C ASP A 159 1.99 -25.64 -4.99
N GLU A 160 2.60 -24.89 -5.93
CA GLU A 160 4.00 -24.43 -5.82
C GLU A 160 4.19 -23.49 -4.64
N ILE A 161 3.20 -22.66 -4.34
CA ILE A 161 3.23 -21.70 -3.22
C ILE A 161 3.09 -22.45 -1.89
N ILE A 162 2.14 -23.39 -1.82
CA ILE A 162 1.94 -24.23 -0.65
C ILE A 162 3.20 -25.04 -0.34
N GLU A 163 3.81 -25.67 -1.36
CA GLU A 163 5.05 -26.43 -1.21
C GLU A 163 6.18 -25.55 -0.63
N ALA A 164 6.37 -24.35 -1.16
CA ALA A 164 7.38 -23.42 -0.67
C ALA A 164 7.18 -23.02 0.81
N LEU A 165 5.94 -22.84 1.24
CA LEU A 165 5.63 -22.55 2.63
C LEU A 165 5.83 -23.77 3.54
N MET A 166 5.41 -24.96 3.08
CA MET A 166 5.59 -26.21 3.82
C MET A 166 7.07 -26.55 4.01
N GLU A 167 7.91 -26.37 2.99
CA GLU A 167 9.35 -26.60 3.10
C GLU A 167 10.03 -25.68 4.12
N ALA A 168 9.46 -24.48 4.33
CA ALA A 168 9.95 -23.52 5.30
C ALA A 168 9.30 -23.63 6.69
N ASP A 169 8.40 -24.62 6.91
CA ASP A 169 7.61 -24.79 8.14
C ASP A 169 6.81 -23.53 8.50
N LEU A 170 6.18 -22.91 7.49
CA LEU A 170 5.38 -21.71 7.62
C LEU A 170 3.90 -21.99 7.37
N ASP A 171 3.06 -21.49 8.26
CA ASP A 171 1.61 -21.57 8.13
C ASP A 171 1.07 -20.42 7.29
N MET A 172 0.02 -20.69 6.53
CA MET A 172 -0.77 -19.66 5.85
C MET A 172 -2.18 -19.59 6.45
N ARG A 173 -2.78 -18.40 6.43
CA ARG A 173 -4.18 -18.19 6.84
C ARG A 173 -5.14 -18.53 5.72
N ASP A 174 -4.80 -18.10 4.50
CA ASP A 174 -5.64 -18.28 3.32
C ASP A 174 -4.79 -18.16 2.04
N ILE A 175 -5.29 -18.75 0.96
CA ILE A 175 -4.72 -18.66 -0.38
C ILE A 175 -5.87 -18.60 -1.40
N MET A 176 -5.74 -17.74 -2.41
CA MET A 176 -6.74 -17.62 -3.46
C MET A 176 -6.10 -17.19 -4.78
N ASP A 177 -6.70 -17.61 -5.90
CA ASP A 177 -6.35 -17.14 -7.24
C ASP A 177 -7.27 -15.97 -7.63
N GLU A 178 -6.69 -14.81 -7.84
CA GLU A 178 -7.37 -13.62 -8.37
C GLU A 178 -6.81 -13.30 -9.77
N ASP A 179 -7.54 -13.72 -10.80
CA ASP A 179 -7.21 -13.45 -12.21
C ASP A 179 -5.77 -13.85 -12.61
N GLY A 180 -5.27 -14.98 -12.08
CA GLY A 180 -3.93 -15.51 -12.36
C GLY A 180 -2.82 -14.95 -11.45
N THR A 181 -3.19 -14.20 -10.43
CA THR A 181 -2.32 -13.80 -9.32
C THR A 181 -2.71 -14.60 -8.09
N ILE A 182 -1.79 -15.39 -7.57
CA ILE A 182 -2.01 -16.13 -6.33
C ILE A 182 -1.80 -15.18 -5.15
N ILE A 183 -2.85 -14.94 -4.38
CA ILE A 183 -2.83 -14.11 -3.18
C ILE A 183 -2.71 -15.02 -1.96
N VAL A 184 -1.69 -14.80 -1.16
CA VAL A 184 -1.41 -15.57 0.07
C VAL A 184 -1.49 -14.66 1.28
N TYR A 185 -2.19 -15.10 2.30
CA TYR A 185 -2.33 -14.42 3.59
C TYR A 185 -1.60 -15.21 4.66
N VAL A 186 -0.67 -14.56 5.36
CA VAL A 186 0.08 -15.15 6.48
C VAL A 186 0.04 -14.26 7.71
N GLU A 187 0.48 -14.77 8.86
CA GLU A 187 0.60 -13.96 10.06
C GLU A 187 1.59 -12.81 9.85
N PRO A 188 1.33 -11.59 10.37
CA PRO A 188 2.20 -10.42 10.21
C PRO A 188 3.64 -10.69 10.65
N GLU A 189 3.80 -11.49 11.72
CA GLU A 189 5.10 -11.83 12.29
C GLU A 189 5.94 -12.70 11.35
N GLN A 190 5.27 -13.46 10.47
CA GLN A 190 5.93 -14.35 9.50
C GLN A 190 6.31 -13.65 8.18
N PHE A 191 6.01 -12.35 8.03
CA PHE A 191 6.25 -11.62 6.77
C PHE A 191 7.65 -11.85 6.19
N HIS A 192 8.68 -11.64 7.01
CA HIS A 192 10.06 -11.80 6.53
C HIS A 192 10.43 -13.26 6.24
N ALA A 193 10.00 -14.17 7.10
CA ALA A 193 10.27 -15.60 6.90
C ALA A 193 9.60 -16.10 5.61
N THR A 194 8.34 -15.70 5.37
CA THR A 194 7.61 -16.02 4.14
C THR A 194 8.29 -15.44 2.90
N GLN A 195 8.76 -14.19 2.98
CA GLN A 195 9.47 -13.57 1.86
C GLN A 195 10.76 -14.31 1.51
N GLU A 196 11.52 -14.76 2.52
CA GLU A 196 12.74 -15.52 2.31
C GLU A 196 12.46 -16.95 1.79
N ALA A 197 11.38 -17.60 2.27
CA ALA A 197 10.92 -18.88 1.75
C ALA A 197 10.58 -18.80 0.26
N PHE A 198 9.82 -17.79 -0.15
CA PHE A 198 9.49 -17.56 -1.55
C PHE A 198 10.70 -17.28 -2.41
N LYS A 199 11.67 -16.50 -1.94
CA LYS A 199 12.94 -16.28 -2.64
C LYS A 199 13.75 -17.57 -2.79
N ALA A 200 13.79 -18.41 -1.76
CA ALA A 200 14.45 -19.72 -1.82
C ALA A 200 13.80 -20.64 -2.85
N ALA A 201 12.47 -20.54 -3.03
CA ALA A 201 11.71 -21.25 -4.06
C ALA A 201 11.80 -20.57 -5.45
N GLY A 202 12.66 -19.56 -5.64
CA GLY A 202 12.87 -18.88 -6.91
C GLY A 202 11.80 -17.82 -7.25
N ILE A 203 11.04 -17.35 -6.26
CA ILE A 203 10.04 -16.29 -6.42
C ILE A 203 10.68 -14.98 -5.93
N GLU A 204 11.24 -14.21 -6.86
CA GLU A 204 11.95 -12.95 -6.53
C GLU A 204 11.07 -11.71 -6.66
N GLU A 205 10.04 -11.77 -7.52
CA GLU A 205 9.14 -10.67 -7.80
C GLU A 205 7.75 -10.93 -7.23
N PHE A 206 7.19 -9.91 -6.58
CA PHE A 206 5.86 -9.93 -6.00
C PHE A 206 5.01 -8.82 -6.62
N ALA A 207 3.80 -9.15 -7.04
CA ALA A 207 2.80 -8.15 -7.42
C ALA A 207 2.35 -7.35 -6.20
N VAL A 208 2.27 -8.02 -5.03
CA VAL A 208 2.00 -7.43 -3.71
C VAL A 208 2.93 -8.08 -2.68
N ALA A 209 3.47 -7.31 -1.75
CA ALA A 209 4.15 -7.80 -0.55
C ALA A 209 4.04 -6.74 0.53
N GLU A 210 3.01 -6.81 1.37
CA GLU A 210 2.72 -5.78 2.37
C GLU A 210 2.05 -6.32 3.62
N LEU A 211 2.19 -5.54 4.70
CA LEU A 211 1.40 -5.71 5.93
C LEU A 211 0.16 -4.83 5.82
N THR A 212 -1.00 -5.40 6.11
CA THR A 212 -2.29 -4.71 6.00
C THR A 212 -3.19 -4.98 7.20
#